data_62e662126c2b4066b17655ba62b33fed
#
_entry.id   62e662126c2b4066b17655ba62b33fed
#
_cell.length_a   1.000
_cell.length_b   1.000
_cell.length_c   1.000
_cell.angle_alpha   90.00
_cell.angle_beta   90.00
_cell.angle_gamma   90.00
#
_symmetry.space_group_name_H-M   'P 1'
#
loop_
_entity.id
_entity.type
_entity.pdbx_description
1 polymer ?
#
loop_
_entity_poly.entity_id
_entity_poly.type
_entity_poly.pdbx_seq_one_letter_code
_entity_poly.pdbx_strand_id
1 'polypeptide(L)'
;EFGKVYTVSSHHGIPGKIFEDSDAVATELPSLLACILLTESTPEKVRDMRHFLYYLEHVCLGTAPGIASGYKPDGTIFHHGGYIRNYQKVALYTLARILRLLSGTVFEPSSALHARIRAILETEYAFSCGVYEPFCLAQYAFQPDNASSVSEFADTAIATQDEVLARQYVALARSSSREMATPQYLLFQKRGLEPAASYRGHQTLSYSAAAVHARDGWKLFVRGYSKYVYAREIWSRTSSRYCAFGLFRSFGALELCFSSACDAGVNNGMDIENGFDYTRWNGATAVHIPLTQLAAAPDIVEDEWAEWLYSDEGFAGGLDVPENGIFALRLHGPEKYALGQFRASKSYHFFGDSVLCLGSGIENDSDLWETETTLFQEPADRAVRNGSIVADSRGCVYYIYPGQRLRFFTSRTVSRDTRDARDTFGRRTFALLCHGKRPRNATYAYLMQIGTDIDHFAVRQPWKDIDILRLDTDAHIVRIGQKLQYVFFHKQPKY
;
A
#
# COMPACT_ATOMS: atom_id res chain seq x y z
N GLU A 1 36.60 12.52 -17.67
CA GLU A 1 35.46 12.66 -16.72
C GLU A 1 34.51 11.48 -16.77
N PHE A 2 34.24 10.88 -17.94
CA PHE A 2 33.38 9.70 -18.06
C PHE A 2 33.87 8.51 -17.24
N GLY A 3 35.14 8.28 -17.09
CA GLY A 3 35.70 7.17 -16.30
C GLY A 3 35.36 7.19 -14.82
N LYS A 4 34.98 8.34 -14.27
CA LYS A 4 34.52 8.46 -12.87
C LYS A 4 33.06 8.04 -12.68
N VAL A 5 32.27 8.17 -13.70
CA VAL A 5 30.82 7.86 -13.68
C VAL A 5 30.58 6.34 -13.65
N TYR A 6 31.52 5.54 -14.15
CA TYR A 6 31.37 4.09 -14.30
C TYR A 6 32.09 3.28 -13.22
N THR A 7 32.74 3.92 -12.30
CA THR A 7 33.28 3.21 -11.15
C THR A 7 32.20 3.13 -10.07
N VAL A 8 31.97 1.94 -9.55
CA VAL A 8 31.00 1.67 -8.50
C VAL A 8 31.12 2.63 -7.30
N SER A 9 32.33 3.09 -7.03
CA SER A 9 32.66 3.98 -5.93
C SER A 9 32.55 5.47 -6.25
N SER A 10 32.41 5.85 -7.50
CA SER A 10 32.45 7.26 -7.91
C SER A 10 31.09 7.82 -8.29
N HIS A 11 30.08 6.98 -8.44
CA HIS A 11 28.73 7.46 -8.61
C HIS A 11 28.32 8.22 -7.36
N HIS A 12 28.01 9.49 -7.45
CA HIS A 12 27.79 10.42 -6.35
C HIS A 12 28.98 10.64 -5.39
N GLY A 13 30.20 10.22 -5.76
CA GLY A 13 31.40 10.46 -4.97
C GLY A 13 31.45 9.78 -3.60
N ILE A 14 30.67 8.72 -3.40
CA ILE A 14 30.62 7.96 -2.13
C ILE A 14 31.36 6.63 -2.30
N PRO A 15 32.59 6.49 -1.78
CA PRO A 15 33.31 5.21 -1.80
C PRO A 15 32.55 4.11 -1.08
N GLY A 16 32.49 2.92 -1.68
CA GLY A 16 31.86 1.74 -1.07
C GLY A 16 30.33 1.76 -1.03
N LYS A 17 29.68 2.58 -1.84
CA LYS A 17 28.22 2.56 -1.99
C LYS A 17 27.76 1.18 -2.47
N ILE A 18 26.86 0.55 -1.71
CA ILE A 18 26.37 -0.81 -1.94
C ILE A 18 24.89 -0.87 -2.29
N PHE A 19 24.22 0.28 -2.39
CA PHE A 19 22.82 0.42 -2.83
C PHE A 19 22.64 1.74 -3.54
N GLU A 20 21.58 1.86 -4.33
CA GLU A 20 21.29 3.06 -5.11
C GLU A 20 19.89 3.59 -4.84
N ASP A 21 19.74 4.90 -4.98
CA ASP A 21 18.47 5.60 -4.95
C ASP A 21 17.65 5.31 -6.21
N SER A 22 16.32 5.25 -6.07
CA SER A 22 15.42 4.97 -7.19
C SER A 22 15.44 6.04 -8.27
N ASP A 23 15.67 7.31 -7.92
CA ASP A 23 15.79 8.38 -8.91
C ASP A 23 17.07 8.26 -9.74
N ALA A 24 18.20 7.92 -9.10
CA ALA A 24 19.43 7.65 -9.82
C ALA A 24 19.26 6.46 -10.78
N VAL A 25 18.63 5.37 -10.33
CA VAL A 25 18.28 4.23 -11.19
C VAL A 25 17.39 4.67 -12.35
N ALA A 26 16.39 5.50 -12.10
CA ALA A 26 15.44 5.93 -13.11
C ALA A 26 16.04 6.89 -14.15
N THR A 27 16.86 7.85 -13.70
CA THR A 27 17.28 9.00 -14.51
C THR A 27 18.71 8.90 -15.03
N GLU A 28 19.63 8.35 -14.22
CA GLU A 28 21.06 8.34 -14.56
C GLU A 28 21.49 7.08 -15.32
N LEU A 29 20.93 5.91 -15.02
CA LEU A 29 21.31 4.67 -15.72
C LEU A 29 21.18 4.74 -17.25
N PRO A 30 20.08 5.26 -17.83
CA PRO A 30 20.00 5.40 -19.29
C PRO A 30 21.07 6.32 -19.87
N SER A 31 21.36 7.41 -19.16
CA SER A 31 22.39 8.38 -19.56
C SER A 31 23.79 7.77 -19.50
N LEU A 32 24.10 7.01 -18.46
CA LEU A 32 25.36 6.29 -18.31
C LEU A 32 25.57 5.29 -19.46
N LEU A 33 24.55 4.46 -19.75
CA LEU A 33 24.60 3.51 -20.83
C LEU A 33 24.78 4.22 -22.18
N ALA A 34 24.04 5.30 -22.43
CA ALA A 34 24.14 6.08 -23.66
C ALA A 34 25.56 6.68 -23.81
N CYS A 35 26.13 7.23 -22.75
CA CYS A 35 27.49 7.74 -22.76
C CYS A 35 28.53 6.67 -23.16
N ILE A 36 28.43 5.46 -22.61
CA ILE A 36 29.32 4.36 -22.97
C ILE A 36 29.13 3.98 -24.45
N LEU A 37 27.89 3.87 -24.90
CA LEU A 37 27.57 3.44 -26.27
C LEU A 37 28.06 4.46 -27.32
N LEU A 38 28.13 5.74 -26.98
CA LEU A 38 28.61 6.82 -27.83
C LEU A 38 30.13 6.89 -27.92
N THR A 39 30.89 6.22 -27.08
CA THR A 39 32.37 6.18 -27.18
C THR A 39 32.81 5.30 -28.34
N GLU A 40 34.05 5.51 -28.81
CA GLU A 40 34.65 4.68 -29.84
C GLU A 40 34.73 3.19 -29.43
N SER A 41 34.74 2.29 -30.39
CA SER A 41 34.86 0.84 -30.14
C SER A 41 36.30 0.46 -29.79
N THR A 42 36.62 0.61 -28.51
CA THR A 42 37.95 0.36 -27.94
C THR A 42 37.86 -0.62 -26.77
N PRO A 43 38.99 -1.18 -26.29
CA PRO A 43 39.01 -1.98 -25.06
C PRO A 43 38.44 -1.24 -23.84
N GLU A 44 38.61 0.09 -23.79
CA GLU A 44 38.05 0.94 -22.74
C GLU A 44 36.52 0.89 -22.69
N LYS A 45 35.87 0.90 -23.87
CA LYS A 45 34.41 0.73 -23.97
C LYS A 45 33.96 -0.60 -23.39
N VAL A 46 34.68 -1.67 -23.64
CA VAL A 46 34.38 -3.01 -23.09
C VAL A 46 34.57 -2.99 -21.56
N ARG A 47 35.63 -2.36 -21.05
CA ARG A 47 35.84 -2.17 -19.62
C ARG A 47 34.68 -1.38 -18.99
N ASP A 48 34.26 -0.28 -19.60
CA ASP A 48 33.22 0.58 -19.10
C ASP A 48 31.85 -0.13 -19.09
N MET A 49 31.55 -0.94 -20.12
CA MET A 49 30.38 -1.82 -20.13
C MET A 49 30.40 -2.86 -19.02
N ARG A 50 31.58 -3.45 -18.70
CA ARG A 50 31.70 -4.39 -17.58
C ARG A 50 31.49 -3.71 -16.22
N HIS A 51 31.98 -2.46 -16.06
CA HIS A 51 31.74 -1.66 -14.86
C HIS A 51 30.26 -1.29 -14.74
N PHE A 52 29.60 -0.93 -15.84
CA PHE A 52 28.18 -0.68 -15.86
C PHE A 52 27.37 -1.91 -15.42
N LEU A 53 27.70 -3.10 -15.93
CA LEU A 53 27.08 -4.35 -15.48
C LEU A 53 27.30 -4.60 -13.99
N TYR A 54 28.52 -4.43 -13.50
CA TYR A 54 28.82 -4.56 -12.10
C TYR A 54 27.99 -3.61 -11.24
N TYR A 55 27.86 -2.35 -11.67
CA TYR A 55 27.03 -1.36 -11.00
C TYR A 55 25.55 -1.76 -10.99
N LEU A 56 25.03 -2.20 -12.14
CA LEU A 56 23.67 -2.69 -12.30
C LEU A 56 23.37 -3.87 -11.35
N GLU A 57 24.27 -4.84 -11.29
CA GLU A 57 24.07 -6.09 -10.53
C GLU A 57 24.28 -5.96 -9.03
N HIS A 58 25.22 -5.14 -8.62
CA HIS A 58 25.66 -5.10 -7.22
C HIS A 58 25.23 -3.86 -6.45
N VAL A 59 24.88 -2.77 -7.15
CA VAL A 59 24.53 -1.50 -6.50
C VAL A 59 23.06 -1.10 -6.75
N CYS A 60 22.60 -1.10 -7.98
CA CYS A 60 21.26 -0.58 -8.30
C CYS A 60 20.12 -1.27 -7.54
N LEU A 61 20.24 -2.57 -7.28
CA LEU A 61 19.32 -3.32 -6.42
C LEU A 61 20.03 -3.86 -5.16
N GLY A 62 21.05 -3.18 -4.70
CA GLY A 62 21.69 -3.46 -3.42
C GLY A 62 20.71 -3.19 -2.27
N THR A 63 20.76 -4.03 -1.23
CA THR A 63 19.86 -3.88 -0.07
C THR A 63 20.20 -2.63 0.72
N ALA A 64 19.28 -1.67 0.74
CA ALA A 64 19.42 -0.43 1.49
C ALA A 64 18.99 -0.61 2.96
N PRO A 65 19.78 -0.13 3.93
CA PRO A 65 19.47 -0.29 5.36
C PRO A 65 18.35 0.66 5.83
N GLY A 66 17.57 0.22 6.80
CA GLY A 66 16.56 1.05 7.49
C GLY A 66 15.64 1.79 6.53
N ILE A 67 15.55 3.11 6.68
CA ILE A 67 14.73 4.00 5.85
C ILE A 67 15.48 4.55 4.63
N ALA A 68 16.74 4.17 4.40
CA ALA A 68 17.48 4.64 3.23
C ALA A 68 16.77 4.28 1.93
N SER A 69 16.84 5.16 0.93
CA SER A 69 16.31 4.91 -0.41
C SER A 69 16.98 3.70 -1.05
N GLY A 70 16.23 2.92 -1.82
CA GLY A 70 16.71 1.73 -2.52
C GLY A 70 15.95 0.45 -2.14
N TYR A 71 16.43 -0.68 -2.65
CA TYR A 71 15.78 -1.98 -2.54
C TYR A 71 15.68 -2.49 -1.11
N LYS A 72 14.53 -3.10 -0.78
CA LYS A 72 14.25 -3.79 0.49
C LYS A 72 13.96 -5.28 0.28
N PRO A 73 14.29 -6.12 1.28
CA PRO A 73 14.09 -7.57 1.16
C PRO A 73 12.64 -8.03 0.95
N ASP A 74 11.65 -7.20 1.27
CA ASP A 74 10.22 -7.48 1.03
C ASP A 74 9.77 -7.19 -0.41
N GLY A 75 10.69 -6.87 -1.31
CA GLY A 75 10.40 -6.58 -2.71
C GLY A 75 9.97 -5.14 -2.98
N THR A 76 10.12 -4.23 -2.01
CA THR A 76 9.87 -2.81 -2.22
C THR A 76 11.15 -2.02 -2.51
N ILE A 77 11.01 -0.90 -3.21
CA ILE A 77 12.08 0.08 -3.41
C ILE A 77 11.67 1.37 -2.74
N PHE A 78 12.44 1.79 -1.75
CA PHE A 78 12.19 3.02 -1.02
C PHE A 78 12.74 4.25 -1.76
N HIS A 79 12.01 5.35 -1.61
CA HIS A 79 12.45 6.68 -1.95
C HIS A 79 11.92 7.68 -0.91
N HIS A 80 12.65 8.75 -0.62
CA HIS A 80 12.29 9.73 0.41
C HIS A 80 12.02 9.13 1.81
N GLY A 81 12.72 8.07 2.17
CA GLY A 81 12.55 7.45 3.50
C GLY A 81 11.32 6.56 3.65
N GLY A 82 10.65 6.17 2.55
CA GLY A 82 9.48 5.32 2.58
C GLY A 82 9.21 4.61 1.26
N TYR A 83 8.20 3.75 1.27
CA TYR A 83 7.71 3.11 0.07
C TYR A 83 6.78 4.04 -0.70
N ILE A 84 7.22 4.45 -1.87
CA ILE A 84 6.44 5.23 -2.83
C ILE A 84 6.42 4.46 -4.14
N ARG A 85 5.30 3.84 -4.43
CA ARG A 85 5.17 2.92 -5.57
C ARG A 85 5.51 3.56 -6.91
N ASN A 86 5.17 4.83 -7.11
CA ASN A 86 5.49 5.54 -8.35
C ASN A 86 7.00 5.57 -8.63
N TYR A 87 7.83 5.85 -7.61
CA TYR A 87 9.28 5.84 -7.75
C TYR A 87 9.83 4.43 -8.01
N GLN A 88 9.29 3.41 -7.32
CA GLN A 88 9.61 2.02 -7.61
C GLN A 88 9.34 1.69 -9.07
N LYS A 89 8.17 2.05 -9.59
CA LYS A 89 7.79 1.78 -10.99
C LYS A 89 8.71 2.44 -11.99
N VAL A 90 9.09 3.70 -11.77
CA VAL A 90 10.00 4.40 -12.70
C VAL A 90 11.37 3.73 -12.71
N ALA A 91 11.90 3.33 -11.55
CA ALA A 91 13.14 2.58 -11.44
C ALA A 91 13.06 1.21 -12.16
N LEU A 92 12.00 0.45 -11.91
CA LEU A 92 11.78 -0.86 -12.55
C LEU A 92 11.59 -0.75 -14.07
N TYR A 93 10.87 0.26 -14.53
CA TYR A 93 10.71 0.55 -15.96
C TYR A 93 12.06 0.73 -16.64
N THR A 94 12.94 1.53 -16.04
CA THR A 94 14.29 1.76 -16.56
C THR A 94 15.13 0.48 -16.55
N LEU A 95 15.14 -0.24 -15.44
CA LEU A 95 15.87 -1.51 -15.29
C LEU A 95 15.41 -2.53 -16.33
N ALA A 96 14.11 -2.75 -16.47
CA ALA A 96 13.53 -3.70 -17.41
C ALA A 96 13.91 -3.39 -18.87
N ARG A 97 13.91 -2.11 -19.24
CA ARG A 97 14.35 -1.67 -20.58
C ARG A 97 15.84 -1.94 -20.81
N ILE A 98 16.69 -1.65 -19.82
CA ILE A 98 18.13 -1.94 -19.91
C ILE A 98 18.36 -3.46 -20.01
N LEU A 99 17.68 -4.27 -19.20
CA LEU A 99 17.73 -5.72 -19.31
C LEU A 99 17.40 -6.18 -20.74
N ARG A 100 16.31 -5.66 -21.29
CA ARG A 100 15.87 -6.02 -22.64
C ARG A 100 16.88 -5.61 -23.72
N LEU A 101 17.53 -4.46 -23.56
CA LEU A 101 18.58 -3.99 -24.48
C LEU A 101 19.84 -4.85 -24.42
N LEU A 102 20.19 -5.39 -23.27
CA LEU A 102 21.41 -6.18 -23.05
C LEU A 102 21.19 -7.68 -23.23
N SER A 103 19.95 -8.15 -23.19
CA SER A 103 19.60 -9.57 -23.37
C SER A 103 20.09 -10.12 -24.69
N GLY A 104 20.68 -11.33 -24.67
CA GLY A 104 21.27 -11.99 -25.83
C GLY A 104 22.58 -11.36 -26.32
N THR A 105 23.13 -10.38 -25.63
CA THR A 105 24.43 -9.80 -25.93
C THR A 105 25.54 -10.39 -25.03
N VAL A 106 26.80 -10.07 -25.31
CA VAL A 106 27.95 -10.44 -24.47
C VAL A 106 27.94 -9.70 -23.10
N PHE A 107 27.05 -8.76 -22.94
CA PHE A 107 26.82 -7.97 -21.70
C PHE A 107 25.48 -8.31 -21.07
N GLU A 108 24.97 -9.51 -21.32
CA GLU A 108 23.73 -9.97 -20.70
C GLU A 108 23.85 -9.99 -19.17
N PRO A 109 22.89 -9.38 -18.44
CA PRO A 109 22.88 -9.41 -16.99
C PRO A 109 22.71 -10.82 -16.41
N SER A 110 23.18 -11.01 -15.18
CA SER A 110 23.17 -12.33 -14.54
C SER A 110 21.76 -12.80 -14.17
N SER A 111 21.61 -14.12 -14.06
CA SER A 111 20.35 -14.73 -13.57
C SER A 111 19.99 -14.28 -12.14
N ALA A 112 20.97 -13.89 -11.33
CA ALA A 112 20.75 -13.37 -9.98
C ALA A 112 20.05 -11.99 -10.01
N LEU A 113 20.43 -11.09 -10.94
CA LEU A 113 19.74 -9.82 -11.15
C LEU A 113 18.32 -10.06 -11.66
N HIS A 114 18.17 -10.95 -12.65
CA HIS A 114 16.84 -11.33 -13.15
C HIS A 114 15.92 -11.85 -12.05
N ALA A 115 16.41 -12.74 -11.18
CA ALA A 115 15.63 -13.27 -10.06
C ALA A 115 15.20 -12.19 -9.06
N ARG A 116 16.07 -11.19 -8.81
CA ARG A 116 15.74 -10.07 -7.91
C ARG A 116 14.67 -9.17 -8.51
N ILE A 117 14.78 -8.80 -9.78
CA ILE A 117 13.74 -8.00 -10.46
C ILE A 117 12.43 -8.78 -10.51
N ARG A 118 12.45 -10.07 -10.80
CA ARG A 118 11.29 -10.93 -10.77
C ARG A 118 10.60 -10.90 -9.41
N ALA A 119 11.34 -11.04 -8.30
CA ALA A 119 10.77 -11.00 -6.96
C ALA A 119 10.06 -9.66 -6.66
N ILE A 120 10.63 -8.54 -7.12
CA ILE A 120 9.99 -7.23 -6.98
C ILE A 120 8.69 -7.18 -7.81
N LEU A 121 8.71 -7.65 -9.06
CA LEU A 121 7.54 -7.68 -9.92
C LEU A 121 6.43 -8.61 -9.38
N GLU A 122 6.77 -9.74 -8.80
CA GLU A 122 5.82 -10.64 -8.13
C GLU A 122 5.15 -9.94 -6.93
N THR A 123 5.92 -9.20 -6.11
CA THR A 123 5.38 -8.36 -5.04
C THR A 123 4.47 -7.27 -5.61
N GLU A 124 4.89 -6.61 -6.68
CA GLU A 124 4.07 -5.59 -7.34
C GLU A 124 2.77 -6.18 -7.90
N TYR A 125 2.80 -7.37 -8.48
CA TYR A 125 1.61 -8.07 -8.96
C TYR A 125 0.61 -8.36 -7.83
N ALA A 126 1.11 -8.76 -6.65
CA ALA A 126 0.28 -8.98 -5.48
C ALA A 126 -0.42 -7.69 -5.01
N PHE A 127 0.30 -6.55 -5.05
CA PHE A 127 -0.17 -5.25 -4.55
C PHE A 127 -0.78 -4.35 -5.63
N SER A 128 -1.03 -4.82 -6.84
CA SER A 128 -1.67 -4.04 -7.92
C SER A 128 -3.14 -4.38 -8.09
N CYS A 129 -3.91 -3.40 -8.55
CA CYS A 129 -5.29 -3.55 -9.02
C CYS A 129 -5.32 -3.27 -10.52
N GLY A 130 -4.92 -4.23 -11.35
CA GLY A 130 -4.65 -3.97 -12.76
C GLY A 130 -3.51 -2.97 -12.92
N VAL A 131 -3.69 -1.94 -13.74
CA VAL A 131 -2.71 -0.85 -13.90
C VAL A 131 -2.76 0.19 -12.78
N TYR A 132 -3.71 0.08 -11.85
CA TYR A 132 -3.93 1.06 -10.79
C TYR A 132 -3.23 0.68 -9.49
N GLU A 133 -2.83 1.71 -8.74
CA GLU A 133 -2.29 1.58 -7.40
C GLU A 133 -3.39 1.64 -6.35
N PRO A 134 -3.34 0.81 -5.30
CA PRO A 134 -4.18 1.02 -4.13
C PRO A 134 -3.91 2.39 -3.52
N PHE A 135 -4.97 3.15 -3.20
CA PHE A 135 -4.82 4.49 -2.63
C PHE A 135 -4.10 4.48 -1.27
N CYS A 136 -4.24 3.40 -0.51
CA CYS A 136 -3.54 3.26 0.75
C CYS A 136 -2.02 3.21 0.59
N LEU A 137 -1.50 2.79 -0.58
CA LEU A 137 -0.07 2.70 -0.89
C LEU A 137 0.45 3.83 -1.78
N ALA A 138 -0.43 4.53 -2.50
CA ALA A 138 -0.05 5.60 -3.41
C ALA A 138 0.46 6.82 -2.67
N GLN A 139 1.44 7.52 -3.23
CA GLN A 139 1.89 8.82 -2.71
C GLN A 139 0.75 9.86 -2.80
N TYR A 140 0.15 9.94 -3.97
CA TYR A 140 -0.95 10.86 -4.27
C TYR A 140 -2.27 10.08 -4.25
N ALA A 141 -2.72 9.76 -3.06
CA ALA A 141 -3.89 8.90 -2.83
C ALA A 141 -5.17 9.34 -3.57
N PHE A 142 -5.19 10.53 -4.12
CA PHE A 142 -6.39 11.17 -4.63
C PHE A 142 -6.29 11.59 -6.09
N GLN A 143 -5.26 11.14 -6.81
CA GLN A 143 -5.20 11.36 -8.24
C GLN A 143 -6.05 10.31 -8.96
N PRO A 144 -7.06 10.72 -9.74
CA PRO A 144 -7.92 9.78 -10.48
C PRO A 144 -7.14 9.02 -11.56
N ASP A 145 -5.97 9.51 -11.96
CA ASP A 145 -5.13 8.95 -13.01
C ASP A 145 -3.94 8.14 -12.44
N ASN A 146 -4.14 7.42 -11.34
CA ASN A 146 -3.14 6.49 -10.80
C ASN A 146 -2.88 5.26 -11.72
N ALA A 147 -3.33 5.34 -12.96
CA ALA A 147 -2.98 4.35 -13.97
C ALA A 147 -1.53 4.56 -14.40
N SER A 148 -0.67 3.62 -14.11
CA SER A 148 0.71 3.63 -14.57
C SER A 148 0.97 2.51 -15.57
N SER A 149 1.98 2.71 -16.43
CA SER A 149 2.43 1.63 -17.31
C SER A 149 2.82 0.40 -16.49
N VAL A 150 2.64 -0.76 -17.07
CA VAL A 150 3.07 -2.06 -16.54
C VAL A 150 4.06 -2.74 -17.50
N SER A 151 4.72 -1.93 -18.34
CA SER A 151 5.66 -2.40 -19.37
C SER A 151 6.92 -3.06 -18.80
N GLU A 152 7.27 -2.78 -17.54
CA GLU A 152 8.37 -3.42 -16.83
C GLU A 152 8.17 -4.94 -16.71
N PHE A 153 6.94 -5.42 -16.58
CA PHE A 153 6.63 -6.84 -16.64
C PHE A 153 6.91 -7.41 -18.03
N ALA A 154 6.45 -6.71 -19.08
CA ALA A 154 6.60 -7.16 -20.45
C ALA A 154 8.07 -7.17 -20.88
N ASP A 155 8.80 -6.09 -20.61
CA ASP A 155 10.21 -5.97 -21.02
C ASP A 155 11.09 -6.96 -20.26
N THR A 156 10.84 -7.19 -18.97
CA THR A 156 11.53 -8.24 -18.20
C THR A 156 11.19 -9.63 -18.76
N ALA A 157 9.90 -9.91 -19.01
CA ALA A 157 9.48 -11.18 -19.58
C ALA A 157 10.12 -11.49 -20.92
N ILE A 158 10.27 -10.49 -21.79
CA ILE A 158 10.94 -10.64 -23.10
C ILE A 158 12.44 -10.89 -22.89
N ALA A 159 13.09 -10.12 -22.01
CA ALA A 159 14.51 -10.25 -21.74
C ALA A 159 14.89 -11.63 -21.16
N THR A 160 14.08 -12.15 -20.26
CA THR A 160 14.36 -13.39 -19.52
C THR A 160 13.62 -14.62 -20.07
N GLN A 161 12.78 -14.45 -21.09
CA GLN A 161 11.88 -15.48 -21.63
C GLN A 161 10.94 -16.06 -20.54
N ASP A 162 10.55 -15.23 -19.55
CA ASP A 162 9.70 -15.62 -18.44
C ASP A 162 8.22 -15.55 -18.82
N GLU A 163 7.62 -16.71 -19.07
CA GLU A 163 6.19 -16.80 -19.43
C GLU A 163 5.27 -16.38 -18.28
N VAL A 164 5.69 -16.56 -17.02
CA VAL A 164 4.87 -16.16 -15.85
C VAL A 164 4.71 -14.65 -15.83
N LEU A 165 5.81 -13.90 -15.96
CA LEU A 165 5.76 -12.43 -16.04
C LEU A 165 4.99 -11.95 -17.28
N ALA A 166 5.13 -12.65 -18.43
CA ALA A 166 4.37 -12.32 -19.64
C ALA A 166 2.86 -12.45 -19.42
N ARG A 167 2.41 -13.53 -18.76
CA ARG A 167 1.00 -13.76 -18.42
C ARG A 167 0.49 -12.79 -17.36
N GLN A 168 1.33 -12.40 -16.38
CA GLN A 168 1.01 -11.35 -15.40
C GLN A 168 0.84 -9.99 -16.10
N TYR A 169 1.73 -9.66 -17.04
CA TYR A 169 1.56 -8.45 -17.86
C TYR A 169 0.23 -8.45 -18.61
N VAL A 170 -0.12 -9.56 -19.29
CA VAL A 170 -1.40 -9.67 -20.01
C VAL A 170 -2.59 -9.46 -19.06
N ALA A 171 -2.52 -10.01 -17.85
CA ALA A 171 -3.57 -9.82 -16.84
C ALA A 171 -3.72 -8.36 -16.41
N LEU A 172 -2.60 -7.68 -16.12
CA LEU A 172 -2.59 -6.27 -15.71
C LEU A 172 -3.06 -5.34 -16.84
N ALA A 173 -2.54 -5.54 -18.04
CA ALA A 173 -2.81 -4.70 -19.21
C ALA A 173 -4.29 -4.68 -19.62
N ARG A 174 -5.05 -5.76 -19.35
CA ARG A 174 -6.49 -5.84 -19.67
C ARG A 174 -7.34 -4.77 -18.98
N SER A 175 -6.84 -4.15 -17.91
CA SER A 175 -7.53 -3.04 -17.24
C SER A 175 -7.30 -1.67 -17.91
N SER A 176 -6.54 -1.61 -19.02
CA SER A 176 -6.19 -0.36 -19.70
C SER A 176 -6.19 -0.51 -21.21
N SER A 177 -7.05 0.23 -21.90
CA SER A 177 -7.05 0.28 -23.37
C SER A 177 -5.70 0.75 -23.95
N ARG A 178 -4.99 1.63 -23.23
CA ARG A 178 -3.66 2.11 -23.60
C ARG A 178 -2.64 0.96 -23.56
N GLU A 179 -2.64 0.16 -22.49
CA GLU A 179 -1.72 -0.99 -22.37
C GLU A 179 -2.04 -2.07 -23.40
N MET A 180 -3.31 -2.35 -23.68
CA MET A 180 -3.73 -3.30 -24.70
C MET A 180 -3.32 -2.90 -26.14
N ALA A 181 -3.04 -1.62 -26.36
CA ALA A 181 -2.57 -1.13 -27.68
C ALA A 181 -1.03 -1.18 -27.82
N THR A 182 -0.27 -1.61 -26.81
CA THR A 182 1.19 -1.66 -26.87
C THR A 182 1.68 -2.80 -27.77
N PRO A 183 2.86 -2.65 -28.42
CA PRO A 183 3.48 -3.72 -29.18
C PRO A 183 3.73 -5.00 -28.38
N GLN A 184 4.05 -4.87 -27.09
CA GLN A 184 4.28 -5.99 -26.18
C GLN A 184 3.00 -6.79 -25.95
N TYR A 185 1.87 -6.12 -25.69
CA TYR A 185 0.58 -6.79 -25.53
C TYR A 185 0.18 -7.54 -26.80
N LEU A 186 0.28 -6.88 -27.95
CA LEU A 186 -0.03 -7.49 -29.26
C LEU A 186 0.88 -8.68 -29.57
N LEU A 187 2.16 -8.60 -29.20
CA LEU A 187 3.11 -9.72 -29.33
C LEU A 187 2.64 -10.94 -28.51
N PHE A 188 2.30 -10.73 -27.23
CA PHE A 188 1.86 -11.82 -26.34
C PHE A 188 0.50 -12.38 -26.77
N GLN A 189 -0.42 -11.52 -27.20
CA GLN A 189 -1.69 -11.95 -27.77
C GLN A 189 -1.50 -12.84 -29.01
N LYS A 190 -0.60 -12.44 -29.94
CA LYS A 190 -0.26 -13.25 -31.13
C LYS A 190 0.33 -14.62 -30.76
N ARG A 191 1.04 -14.70 -29.63
CA ARG A 191 1.57 -15.98 -29.10
C ARG A 191 0.53 -16.82 -28.39
N GLY A 192 -0.71 -16.36 -28.26
CA GLY A 192 -1.79 -17.06 -27.57
C GLY A 192 -1.61 -17.12 -26.04
N LEU A 193 -0.87 -16.17 -25.44
CA LEU A 193 -0.67 -16.17 -24.00
C LEU A 193 -1.95 -15.76 -23.27
N GLU A 194 -2.44 -16.65 -22.45
CA GLU A 194 -3.56 -16.37 -21.54
C GLU A 194 -3.09 -15.54 -20.33
N PRO A 195 -3.95 -14.68 -19.76
CA PRO A 195 -3.61 -13.92 -18.57
C PRO A 195 -3.29 -14.84 -17.39
N ALA A 196 -2.39 -14.41 -16.52
CA ALA A 196 -2.19 -15.06 -15.25
C ALA A 196 -3.46 -14.96 -14.39
N ALA A 197 -3.66 -15.93 -13.52
CA ALA A 197 -4.66 -15.83 -12.45
C ALA A 197 -4.34 -14.65 -11.54
N SER A 198 -5.37 -14.02 -10.96
CA SER A 198 -5.18 -13.01 -9.94
C SER A 198 -4.35 -13.56 -8.78
N TYR A 199 -3.55 -12.68 -8.15
CA TYR A 199 -2.84 -13.07 -6.93
C TYR A 199 -3.84 -13.58 -5.89
N ARG A 200 -3.50 -14.70 -5.25
CA ARG A 200 -4.29 -15.32 -4.17
C ARG A 200 -3.37 -15.61 -3.00
N GLY A 201 -3.74 -15.21 -1.81
CA GLY A 201 -2.94 -15.42 -0.61
C GLY A 201 -2.95 -14.22 0.32
N HIS A 202 -1.99 -14.21 1.23
CA HIS A 202 -1.68 -13.07 2.10
C HIS A 202 -0.19 -12.76 1.98
N GLN A 203 0.13 -11.47 1.91
CA GLN A 203 1.51 -10.99 1.87
C GLN A 203 1.65 -9.69 2.66
N THR A 204 2.66 -9.64 3.51
CA THR A 204 3.01 -8.47 4.31
C THR A 204 4.25 -7.80 3.74
N LEU A 205 4.19 -6.48 3.55
CA LEU A 205 5.35 -5.63 3.29
C LEU A 205 5.87 -5.09 4.63
N SER A 206 6.80 -5.82 5.23
CA SER A 206 7.28 -5.52 6.59
C SER A 206 8.01 -4.17 6.68
N TYR A 207 8.71 -3.76 5.61
CA TYR A 207 9.36 -2.46 5.53
C TYR A 207 8.39 -1.32 5.27
N SER A 208 7.22 -1.60 4.70
CA SER A 208 6.25 -0.59 4.28
C SER A 208 5.01 -0.50 5.17
N ALA A 209 4.97 -1.29 6.26
CA ALA A 209 3.85 -1.37 7.19
C ALA A 209 2.50 -1.57 6.46
N ALA A 210 2.46 -2.49 5.50
CA ALA A 210 1.28 -2.78 4.70
C ALA A 210 1.11 -4.28 4.50
N ALA A 211 -0.12 -4.73 4.23
CA ALA A 211 -0.38 -6.09 3.81
C ALA A 211 -1.50 -6.15 2.77
N VAL A 212 -1.51 -7.22 1.98
CA VAL A 212 -2.61 -7.58 1.09
C VAL A 212 -3.12 -8.97 1.43
N HIS A 213 -4.43 -9.09 1.46
CA HIS A 213 -5.12 -10.38 1.49
C HIS A 213 -6.00 -10.47 0.25
N ALA A 214 -5.81 -11.50 -0.55
CA ALA A 214 -6.46 -11.62 -1.84
C ALA A 214 -7.10 -12.98 -2.05
N ARG A 215 -8.26 -12.98 -2.70
CA ARG A 215 -8.98 -14.13 -3.21
C ARG A 215 -9.42 -13.87 -4.64
N ASP A 216 -10.03 -14.86 -5.25
CA ASP A 216 -10.54 -14.73 -6.60
C ASP A 216 -11.52 -13.56 -6.68
N GLY A 217 -11.19 -12.59 -7.52
CA GLY A 217 -12.03 -11.44 -7.78
C GLY A 217 -11.85 -10.23 -6.85
N TRP A 218 -11.07 -10.33 -5.77
CA TRP A 218 -10.85 -9.17 -4.89
C TRP A 218 -9.49 -9.18 -4.16
N LYS A 219 -9.05 -7.99 -3.77
CA LYS A 219 -7.88 -7.75 -2.92
C LYS A 219 -8.25 -6.77 -1.81
N LEU A 220 -7.90 -7.11 -0.59
CA LEU A 220 -8.05 -6.24 0.58
C LEU A 220 -6.68 -5.81 1.08
N PHE A 221 -6.43 -4.52 1.06
CA PHE A 221 -5.19 -3.91 1.53
C PHE A 221 -5.39 -3.33 2.92
N VAL A 222 -4.33 -3.38 3.73
CA VAL A 222 -4.25 -2.67 5.00
C VAL A 222 -2.95 -1.88 5.07
N ARG A 223 -3.00 -0.66 5.63
CA ARG A 223 -1.82 0.18 5.83
C ARG A 223 -1.74 0.66 7.27
N GLY A 224 -0.52 0.57 7.82
CA GLY A 224 -0.12 1.21 9.06
C GLY A 224 0.97 2.28 8.82
N TYR A 225 1.50 2.79 9.91
CA TYR A 225 2.72 3.60 9.96
C TYR A 225 3.45 3.34 11.29
N SER A 226 4.69 3.79 11.36
CA SER A 226 5.54 3.56 12.52
C SER A 226 6.66 4.62 12.58
N LYS A 227 7.61 4.46 13.48
CA LYS A 227 8.83 5.28 13.48
C LYS A 227 9.76 4.99 12.30
N TYR A 228 9.48 3.97 11.51
CA TYR A 228 10.27 3.57 10.33
C TYR A 228 9.51 3.80 9.02
N VAL A 229 8.19 4.02 9.07
CA VAL A 229 7.34 4.18 7.89
C VAL A 229 6.40 5.34 8.16
N TYR A 230 6.52 6.41 7.40
CA TYR A 230 5.68 7.59 7.59
C TYR A 230 4.23 7.35 7.17
N ALA A 231 3.31 8.05 7.82
CA ALA A 231 1.90 8.05 7.46
C ALA A 231 1.65 8.76 6.14
N ARG A 232 2.33 9.89 5.93
CA ARG A 232 2.28 10.69 4.71
C ARG A 232 3.55 11.50 4.54
N GLU A 233 3.79 11.89 3.30
CA GLU A 233 4.81 12.85 2.90
C GLU A 233 4.14 14.10 2.33
N ILE A 234 4.66 15.28 2.67
CA ILE A 234 4.34 16.55 2.01
C ILE A 234 5.65 17.22 1.69
N TRP A 235 5.98 17.44 0.41
CA TRP A 235 7.27 17.97 -0.02
C TRP A 235 7.22 19.40 -0.58
N SER A 236 6.02 19.92 -0.87
CA SER A 236 5.85 21.28 -1.37
C SER A 236 4.44 21.79 -1.09
N ARG A 237 4.22 23.09 -1.26
CA ARG A 237 2.88 23.68 -1.21
C ARG A 237 1.92 23.04 -2.24
N THR A 238 2.43 22.67 -3.40
CA THR A 238 1.63 21.99 -4.42
C THR A 238 1.28 20.57 -3.99
N SER A 239 2.24 19.80 -3.48
CA SER A 239 1.97 18.45 -3.00
C SER A 239 1.11 18.42 -1.73
N SER A 240 1.10 19.51 -0.94
CA SER A 240 0.21 19.60 0.22
C SER A 240 -1.25 19.45 -0.16
N ARG A 241 -1.64 19.87 -1.35
CA ARG A 241 -3.00 19.68 -1.86
C ARG A 241 -3.34 18.20 -2.02
N TYR A 242 -2.42 17.41 -2.55
CA TYR A 242 -2.66 15.98 -2.86
C TYR A 242 -2.48 15.05 -1.66
N CYS A 243 -1.65 15.42 -0.71
CA CYS A 243 -1.28 14.57 0.42
C CYS A 243 -1.92 14.97 1.75
N ALA A 244 -2.45 16.21 1.86
CA ALA A 244 -2.96 16.79 3.11
C ALA A 244 -3.98 15.89 3.83
N PHE A 245 -4.85 15.23 3.09
CA PHE A 245 -5.94 14.43 3.62
C PHE A 245 -5.59 12.93 3.83
N GLY A 246 -4.36 12.53 3.50
CA GLY A 246 -3.93 11.13 3.56
C GLY A 246 -3.54 10.61 4.93
N LEU A 247 -3.61 11.37 6.01
CA LEU A 247 -3.13 10.97 7.34
C LEU A 247 -3.77 9.66 7.81
N PHE A 248 -5.09 9.64 7.89
CA PHE A 248 -5.82 8.53 8.51
C PHE A 248 -5.88 7.24 7.66
N ARG A 249 -5.43 7.27 6.40
CA ARG A 249 -5.23 6.03 5.63
C ARG A 249 -4.22 5.09 6.29
N SER A 250 -3.25 5.64 7.03
CA SER A 250 -2.22 4.88 7.73
C SER A 250 -2.62 4.46 9.16
N PHE A 251 -3.83 4.80 9.60
CA PHE A 251 -4.37 4.39 10.90
C PHE A 251 -5.06 3.01 10.85
N GLY A 252 -4.51 2.12 10.04
CA GLY A 252 -5.05 0.79 9.80
C GLY A 252 -6.27 0.82 8.88
N ALA A 253 -6.25 1.67 7.85
CA ALA A 253 -7.32 1.66 6.86
C ALA A 253 -7.32 0.37 6.05
N LEU A 254 -8.53 -0.07 5.71
CA LEU A 254 -8.80 -1.21 4.83
C LEU A 254 -9.30 -0.69 3.48
N GLU A 255 -8.65 -1.09 2.42
CA GLU A 255 -9.06 -0.75 1.06
C GLU A 255 -9.35 -2.02 0.28
N LEU A 256 -10.62 -2.21 -0.09
CA LEU A 256 -11.07 -3.35 -0.86
C LEU A 256 -11.16 -2.97 -2.34
N CYS A 257 -10.46 -3.70 -3.18
CA CYS A 257 -10.51 -3.57 -4.63
C CYS A 257 -11.03 -4.87 -5.27
N PHE A 258 -11.91 -4.73 -6.26
CA PHE A 258 -12.40 -5.85 -7.06
C PHE A 258 -11.66 -5.90 -8.40
N SER A 259 -11.19 -7.10 -8.80
CA SER A 259 -10.34 -7.27 -9.99
C SER A 259 -11.08 -7.07 -11.33
N SER A 260 -12.40 -7.13 -11.34
CA SER A 260 -13.21 -7.07 -12.56
C SER A 260 -13.50 -5.64 -13.07
N ALA A 261 -13.16 -4.63 -12.33
CA ALA A 261 -13.54 -3.26 -12.64
C ALA A 261 -12.53 -2.27 -12.05
N CYS A 262 -11.25 -2.38 -12.42
CA CYS A 262 -10.21 -1.48 -11.93
C CYS A 262 -10.25 -0.11 -12.64
N ASP A 263 -11.37 0.60 -12.51
CA ASP A 263 -11.36 2.05 -12.72
C ASP A 263 -10.92 2.72 -11.42
N ALA A 264 -9.86 3.49 -11.50
CA ALA A 264 -9.33 4.23 -10.35
C ALA A 264 -10.44 5.02 -9.66
N GLY A 265 -10.61 4.82 -8.38
CA GLY A 265 -11.56 5.56 -7.55
C GLY A 265 -12.97 4.97 -7.44
N VAL A 266 -13.47 4.25 -8.41
CA VAL A 266 -14.84 3.72 -8.37
C VAL A 266 -14.91 2.40 -7.61
N ASN A 267 -13.85 1.60 -7.65
CA ASN A 267 -13.86 0.23 -7.13
C ASN A 267 -13.46 0.08 -5.67
N ASN A 268 -12.72 1.00 -5.13
CA ASN A 268 -12.29 0.96 -3.73
C ASN A 268 -13.25 1.70 -2.78
N GLY A 269 -14.34 2.25 -3.31
CA GLY A 269 -15.33 3.01 -2.54
C GLY A 269 -14.91 4.43 -2.20
N MET A 270 -13.77 4.90 -2.70
CA MET A 270 -13.31 6.28 -2.51
C MET A 270 -13.89 7.18 -3.60
N ASP A 271 -15.04 7.75 -3.30
CA ASP A 271 -15.76 8.64 -4.20
C ASP A 271 -15.58 10.10 -3.73
N ILE A 272 -14.47 10.70 -4.14
CA ILE A 272 -14.10 12.07 -3.75
C ILE A 272 -15.09 13.08 -4.29
N GLU A 273 -15.60 12.87 -5.49
CA GLU A 273 -16.54 13.79 -6.13
C GLU A 273 -17.90 13.83 -5.43
N ASN A 274 -18.22 12.79 -4.64
CA ASN A 274 -19.47 12.66 -3.88
C ASN A 274 -19.22 12.71 -2.35
N GLY A 275 -18.31 13.58 -1.90
CA GLY A 275 -18.19 13.93 -0.51
C GLY A 275 -17.53 12.87 0.37
N PHE A 276 -16.49 12.17 -0.10
CA PHE A 276 -15.72 11.24 0.73
C PHE A 276 -15.17 11.94 1.99
N ASP A 277 -15.43 11.37 3.17
CA ASP A 277 -14.93 11.90 4.44
C ASP A 277 -13.53 11.36 4.73
N TYR A 278 -12.52 12.18 4.55
CA TYR A 278 -11.11 11.83 4.78
C TYR A 278 -10.75 11.56 6.24
N THR A 279 -11.63 11.84 7.18
CA THR A 279 -11.42 11.54 8.60
C THR A 279 -12.00 10.17 8.99
N ARG A 280 -12.73 9.52 8.08
CA ARG A 280 -13.43 8.24 8.26
C ARG A 280 -13.04 7.21 7.21
N TRP A 281 -11.74 6.94 7.08
CA TRP A 281 -11.28 5.87 6.21
C TRP A 281 -11.79 4.50 6.70
N ASN A 282 -12.29 3.67 5.76
CA ASN A 282 -12.75 2.32 6.09
C ASN A 282 -11.65 1.56 6.84
N GLY A 283 -11.99 0.90 7.94
CA GLY A 283 -11.05 0.18 8.81
C GLY A 283 -10.24 1.04 9.77
N ALA A 284 -10.11 2.36 9.53
CA ALA A 284 -9.31 3.22 10.39
C ALA A 284 -9.97 3.46 11.75
N THR A 285 -9.13 3.57 12.79
CA THR A 285 -9.52 4.08 14.13
C THR A 285 -8.88 5.44 14.30
N ALA A 286 -9.67 6.49 14.42
CA ALA A 286 -9.19 7.86 14.43
C ALA A 286 -10.06 8.80 15.27
N VAL A 287 -9.53 9.95 15.59
CA VAL A 287 -10.30 11.06 16.15
C VAL A 287 -10.93 11.82 14.99
N HIS A 288 -12.24 12.02 15.02
CA HIS A 288 -13.00 12.69 13.98
C HIS A 288 -12.82 14.21 14.04
N ILE A 289 -11.65 14.70 13.65
CA ILE A 289 -11.33 16.13 13.58
C ILE A 289 -11.97 16.78 12.33
N PRO A 290 -12.20 18.09 12.33
CA PRO A 290 -12.69 18.80 11.14
C PRO A 290 -11.73 18.68 9.95
N LEU A 291 -12.28 18.65 8.74
CA LEU A 291 -11.49 18.63 7.51
C LEU A 291 -10.50 19.81 7.43
N THR A 292 -10.90 20.99 7.90
CA THR A 292 -10.03 22.17 7.97
C THR A 292 -8.81 21.98 8.87
N GLN A 293 -8.93 21.24 9.96
CA GLN A 293 -7.82 20.90 10.84
C GLN A 293 -6.91 19.84 10.20
N LEU A 294 -7.50 18.85 9.54
CA LEU A 294 -6.74 17.83 8.80
C LEU A 294 -5.97 18.45 7.64
N ALA A 295 -6.55 19.46 7.00
CA ALA A 295 -5.96 20.22 5.92
C ALA A 295 -4.95 21.29 6.39
N ALA A 296 -4.80 21.50 7.70
CA ALA A 296 -3.83 22.46 8.21
C ALA A 296 -2.45 22.15 7.63
N ALA A 297 -1.99 23.08 6.80
CA ALA A 297 -0.73 22.91 6.11
C ALA A 297 0.41 22.84 7.14
N PRO A 298 1.39 21.99 6.91
CA PRO A 298 2.67 22.14 7.58
C PRO A 298 3.22 23.54 7.31
N ASP A 299 4.08 24.03 8.19
CA ASP A 299 4.85 25.24 7.97
C ASP A 299 5.86 24.97 6.83
N ILE A 300 5.38 25.03 5.59
CA ILE A 300 6.20 24.79 4.41
C ILE A 300 6.87 26.11 4.03
N VAL A 301 8.18 26.15 4.17
CA VAL A 301 9.03 27.16 3.54
C VAL A 301 9.14 26.79 2.05
N GLU A 302 9.13 27.79 1.17
CA GLU A 302 9.29 27.56 -0.27
C GLU A 302 10.55 26.74 -0.54
N ASP A 303 10.40 25.68 -1.34
CA ASP A 303 11.47 24.77 -1.81
C ASP A 303 12.13 23.87 -0.74
N GLU A 304 11.63 23.82 0.49
CA GLU A 304 12.10 22.86 1.49
C GLU A 304 11.15 21.68 1.68
N TRP A 305 11.71 20.53 2.02
CA TRP A 305 10.97 19.34 2.42
C TRP A 305 10.14 19.63 3.66
N ALA A 306 8.85 19.51 3.56
CA ALA A 306 7.97 20.06 4.56
C ALA A 306 7.60 19.08 5.66
N GLU A 307 7.32 17.83 5.34
CA GLU A 307 6.83 16.89 6.33
C GLU A 307 6.97 15.43 5.90
N TRP A 308 7.64 14.62 6.72
CA TRP A 308 7.48 13.18 6.81
C TRP A 308 6.90 12.84 8.17
N LEU A 309 5.63 12.46 8.20
CA LEU A 309 4.92 12.25 9.45
C LEU A 309 5.13 10.82 9.95
N TYR A 310 6.10 10.66 10.84
CA TYR A 310 6.39 9.40 11.53
C TYR A 310 5.65 9.31 12.87
N SER A 311 5.49 8.08 13.37
CA SER A 311 5.10 7.80 14.76
C SER A 311 6.35 7.59 15.61
N ASP A 312 6.21 7.60 16.92
CA ASP A 312 7.21 7.08 17.88
C ASP A 312 7.06 5.57 18.12
N GLU A 313 5.92 5.00 17.70
CA GLU A 313 5.65 3.58 17.82
C GLU A 313 6.43 2.76 16.80
N GLY A 314 7.07 1.67 17.27
CA GLY A 314 7.86 0.79 16.43
C GLY A 314 7.14 -0.47 15.97
N PHE A 315 5.87 -0.66 16.35
CA PHE A 315 5.14 -1.90 16.10
C PHE A 315 4.16 -1.73 14.93
N ALA A 316 4.55 -2.19 13.75
CA ALA A 316 3.69 -2.36 12.59
C ALA A 316 4.25 -3.45 11.70
N GLY A 317 3.45 -4.44 11.35
CA GLY A 317 3.86 -5.56 10.51
C GLY A 317 2.91 -6.74 10.60
N GLY A 318 3.32 -7.88 10.06
CA GLY A 318 2.44 -9.04 9.99
C GLY A 318 3.15 -10.37 9.94
N LEU A 319 2.35 -11.41 9.79
CA LEU A 319 2.75 -12.79 9.62
C LEU A 319 2.00 -13.37 8.43
N ASP A 320 2.75 -13.91 7.48
CA ASP A 320 2.22 -14.58 6.31
C ASP A 320 2.22 -16.10 6.55
N VAL A 321 1.07 -16.70 6.32
CA VAL A 321 0.92 -18.15 6.25
C VAL A 321 0.14 -18.51 4.98
N PRO A 322 0.26 -19.72 4.44
CA PRO A 322 -0.48 -20.06 3.22
C PRO A 322 -1.96 -19.73 3.34
N GLU A 323 -2.45 -18.88 2.42
CA GLU A 323 -3.85 -18.43 2.33
C GLU A 323 -4.42 -17.68 3.53
N ASN A 324 -3.64 -17.37 4.57
CA ASN A 324 -4.07 -16.63 5.74
C ASN A 324 -2.98 -15.66 6.18
N GLY A 325 -3.29 -14.81 7.15
CA GLY A 325 -2.28 -13.90 7.68
C GLY A 325 -2.78 -13.08 8.84
N ILE A 326 -1.84 -12.36 9.43
CA ILE A 326 -2.12 -11.38 10.48
C ILE A 326 -1.38 -10.10 10.13
N PHE A 327 -2.04 -8.97 10.28
CA PHE A 327 -1.38 -7.66 10.31
C PHE A 327 -1.73 -6.96 11.61
N ALA A 328 -0.76 -6.29 12.22
CA ALA A 328 -1.00 -5.58 13.48
C ALA A 328 -0.12 -4.33 13.59
N LEU A 329 -0.63 -3.34 14.32
CA LEU A 329 0.07 -2.08 14.55
C LEU A 329 -0.33 -1.45 15.88
N ARG A 330 0.57 -0.65 16.41
CA ARG A 330 0.28 0.31 17.48
C ARG A 330 0.20 1.71 16.88
N LEU A 331 -0.82 2.43 17.22
CA LEU A 331 -1.05 3.80 16.80
C LEU A 331 -0.72 4.77 17.91
N HIS A 332 -0.02 5.84 17.55
CA HIS A 332 0.12 7.05 18.32
C HIS A 332 -0.08 8.24 17.38
N GLY A 333 -1.03 9.09 17.71
CA GLY A 333 -1.39 10.24 16.88
C GLY A 333 -0.31 11.32 16.93
N PRO A 334 -0.16 12.11 15.84
CA PRO A 334 0.84 13.18 15.80
C PRO A 334 0.43 14.39 16.63
N GLU A 335 1.36 14.97 17.39
CA GLU A 335 1.17 16.18 18.20
C GLU A 335 0.64 17.36 17.37
N LYS A 336 1.14 17.51 16.16
CA LYS A 336 0.82 18.61 15.24
C LYS A 336 -0.68 18.80 14.99
N TYR A 337 -1.46 17.74 15.02
CA TYR A 337 -2.92 17.79 14.76
C TYR A 337 -3.74 17.73 16.05
N ALA A 338 -3.12 18.01 17.18
CA ALA A 338 -3.69 17.83 18.51
C ALA A 338 -4.15 16.38 18.76
N LEU A 339 -3.43 15.42 18.20
CA LEU A 339 -3.71 13.98 18.31
C LEU A 339 -2.68 13.24 19.19
N GLY A 340 -1.73 13.94 19.81
CA GLY A 340 -0.64 13.35 20.59
C GLY A 340 -1.07 12.49 21.76
N GLN A 341 -2.31 12.60 22.19
CA GLN A 341 -2.89 11.74 23.22
C GLN A 341 -3.69 10.56 22.65
N PHE A 342 -3.86 10.49 21.33
CA PHE A 342 -4.53 9.37 20.70
C PHE A 342 -3.62 8.16 20.61
N ARG A 343 -4.08 7.03 21.15
CA ARG A 343 -3.41 5.74 21.07
C ARG A 343 -4.41 4.63 20.75
N ALA A 344 -3.93 3.57 20.08
CA ALA A 344 -4.68 2.34 19.89
C ALA A 344 -3.73 1.19 19.49
N SER A 345 -4.04 -0.02 19.90
CA SER A 345 -3.46 -1.26 19.35
C SER A 345 -4.48 -1.94 18.46
N LYS A 346 -4.08 -2.34 17.26
CA LYS A 346 -4.98 -2.94 16.26
C LYS A 346 -4.40 -4.22 15.71
N SER A 347 -5.27 -5.21 15.45
CA SER A 347 -4.90 -6.41 14.70
C SER A 347 -6.00 -6.82 13.73
N TYR A 348 -5.56 -7.42 12.65
CA TYR A 348 -6.37 -7.94 11.55
C TYR A 348 -5.99 -9.39 11.33
N HIS A 349 -6.95 -10.28 11.51
CA HIS A 349 -6.76 -11.73 11.35
C HIS A 349 -7.48 -12.16 10.08
N PHE A 350 -6.71 -12.45 9.04
CA PHE A 350 -7.22 -12.79 7.71
C PHE A 350 -7.36 -14.30 7.54
N PHE A 351 -8.51 -14.74 7.09
CA PHE A 351 -8.80 -16.18 6.84
C PHE A 351 -9.94 -16.35 5.86
N GLY A 352 -9.73 -17.16 4.82
CA GLY A 352 -10.72 -17.33 3.76
C GLY A 352 -11.16 -15.99 3.17
N ASP A 353 -12.46 -15.76 3.07
CA ASP A 353 -13.07 -14.50 2.61
C ASP A 353 -13.38 -13.54 3.77
N SER A 354 -12.75 -13.72 4.91
CA SER A 354 -13.05 -12.99 6.12
C SER A 354 -11.83 -12.34 6.75
N VAL A 355 -12.05 -11.24 7.45
CA VAL A 355 -11.09 -10.64 8.34
C VAL A 355 -11.75 -10.28 9.69
N LEU A 356 -11.17 -10.77 10.78
CA LEU A 356 -11.52 -10.33 12.13
C LEU A 356 -10.65 -9.14 12.49
N CYS A 357 -11.30 -8.02 12.78
CA CYS A 357 -10.66 -6.77 13.14
C CYS A 357 -10.84 -6.48 14.62
N LEU A 358 -9.73 -6.29 15.31
CA LEU A 358 -9.67 -6.05 16.75
C LEU A 358 -8.96 -4.75 17.06
N GLY A 359 -9.42 -4.07 18.11
CA GLY A 359 -8.72 -2.91 18.65
C GLY A 359 -8.84 -2.86 20.18
N SER A 360 -7.76 -2.40 20.81
CA SER A 360 -7.69 -2.22 22.26
C SER A 360 -6.85 -0.99 22.62
N GLY A 361 -6.87 -0.60 23.90
CA GLY A 361 -6.11 0.55 24.38
C GLY A 361 -6.45 1.83 23.62
N ILE A 362 -7.71 1.98 23.20
CA ILE A 362 -8.12 3.18 22.47
C ILE A 362 -8.30 4.29 23.50
N GLU A 363 -7.44 5.30 23.37
CA GLU A 363 -7.36 6.44 24.27
C GLU A 363 -7.28 7.75 23.52
N ASN A 364 -7.87 8.80 24.07
CA ASN A 364 -7.77 10.18 23.60
C ASN A 364 -8.22 11.13 24.69
N ASP A 365 -7.65 12.33 24.75
CA ASP A 365 -8.02 13.35 25.74
C ASP A 365 -8.93 14.46 25.17
N SER A 366 -9.29 14.39 23.90
CA SER A 366 -10.11 15.42 23.27
C SER A 366 -11.53 15.46 23.81
N ASP A 367 -11.94 16.63 24.31
CA ASP A 367 -13.33 16.96 24.65
C ASP A 367 -14.17 17.37 23.45
N LEU A 368 -13.50 17.73 22.36
CA LEU A 368 -14.14 18.34 21.21
C LEU A 368 -14.68 17.29 20.24
N TRP A 369 -13.88 16.25 19.97
CA TRP A 369 -14.15 15.28 18.90
C TRP A 369 -14.26 13.86 19.41
N GLU A 370 -15.12 13.08 18.78
CA GLU A 370 -15.28 11.66 19.08
C GLU A 370 -14.15 10.85 18.45
N THR A 371 -13.76 9.78 19.15
CA THR A 371 -12.89 8.74 18.59
C THR A 371 -13.77 7.63 18.03
N GLU A 372 -13.53 7.24 16.80
CA GLU A 372 -14.38 6.30 16.05
C GLU A 372 -13.52 5.26 15.32
N THR A 373 -14.06 4.06 15.14
CA THR A 373 -13.56 3.08 14.16
C THR A 373 -14.56 2.98 13.03
N THR A 374 -14.14 3.33 11.82
CA THR A 374 -15.01 3.29 10.64
C THR A 374 -15.02 1.89 10.05
N LEU A 375 -16.18 1.25 9.96
CA LEU A 375 -16.34 0.02 9.22
C LEU A 375 -16.34 0.34 7.72
N PHE A 376 -17.26 1.21 7.33
CA PHE A 376 -17.33 1.73 5.96
C PHE A 376 -18.03 3.08 5.89
N GLN A 377 -17.81 3.77 4.77
CA GLN A 377 -18.61 4.88 4.26
C GLN A 377 -18.91 4.65 2.79
N GLU A 378 -20.13 4.91 2.36
CA GLU A 378 -20.53 4.76 0.96
C GLU A 378 -21.59 5.77 0.55
N PRO A 379 -21.91 5.95 -0.75
CA PRO A 379 -23.03 6.77 -1.20
C PRO A 379 -24.32 6.38 -0.49
N ALA A 380 -25.13 7.39 -0.14
CA ALA A 380 -26.33 7.21 0.67
C ALA A 380 -27.30 6.17 0.11
N ASP A 381 -28.05 5.56 1.04
CA ASP A 381 -29.21 4.70 0.78
C ASP A 381 -28.90 3.36 0.08
N ARG A 382 -27.65 2.90 0.15
CA ARG A 382 -27.22 1.61 -0.39
C ARG A 382 -26.90 0.56 0.67
N ALA A 383 -26.47 1.00 1.86
CA ALA A 383 -26.14 0.11 2.97
C ALA A 383 -27.38 -0.41 3.70
N VAL A 384 -27.26 -1.59 4.29
CA VAL A 384 -28.34 -2.26 5.03
C VAL A 384 -27.88 -2.57 6.45
N ARG A 385 -28.80 -2.52 7.40
CA ARG A 385 -28.58 -2.92 8.80
C ARG A 385 -29.65 -3.89 9.29
N ASN A 386 -29.20 -4.95 9.94
CA ASN A 386 -30.04 -5.91 10.66
C ASN A 386 -29.41 -6.19 12.05
N GLY A 387 -29.87 -5.46 13.08
CA GLY A 387 -29.31 -5.60 14.44
C GLY A 387 -27.82 -5.24 14.51
N SER A 388 -27.00 -6.23 14.88
CA SER A 388 -25.53 -6.13 14.93
C SER A 388 -24.84 -6.47 13.61
N ILE A 389 -25.58 -6.67 12.54
CA ILE A 389 -25.04 -6.95 11.20
C ILE A 389 -25.32 -5.73 10.33
N VAL A 390 -24.29 -5.27 9.60
CA VAL A 390 -24.43 -4.23 8.59
C VAL A 390 -23.79 -4.73 7.29
N ALA A 391 -24.32 -4.29 6.17
CA ALA A 391 -23.76 -4.62 4.86
C ALA A 391 -23.59 -3.34 4.04
N ASP A 392 -22.48 -3.26 3.31
CA ASP A 392 -22.26 -2.23 2.29
C ASP A 392 -22.78 -2.69 0.92
N SER A 393 -22.87 -1.76 -0.02
CA SER A 393 -23.33 -2.06 -1.39
C SER A 393 -22.31 -2.81 -2.24
N ARG A 394 -21.12 -3.07 -1.72
CA ARG A 394 -19.98 -3.71 -2.41
C ARG A 394 -19.90 -5.21 -2.15
N GLY A 395 -20.85 -5.77 -1.40
CA GLY A 395 -20.89 -7.20 -1.06
C GLY A 395 -20.02 -7.54 0.15
N CYS A 396 -19.83 -6.59 1.07
CA CYS A 396 -19.20 -6.86 2.37
C CYS A 396 -20.24 -6.82 3.48
N VAL A 397 -20.18 -7.79 4.35
CA VAL A 397 -21.05 -7.88 5.52
C VAL A 397 -20.19 -7.87 6.78
N TYR A 398 -20.64 -7.11 7.76
CA TYR A 398 -19.92 -6.87 9.02
C TYR A 398 -20.78 -7.33 10.20
N TYR A 399 -20.25 -8.19 11.06
CA TYR A 399 -20.83 -8.53 12.34
C TYR A 399 -20.09 -7.82 13.45
N ILE A 400 -20.85 -7.07 14.27
CA ILE A 400 -20.32 -6.33 15.41
C ILE A 400 -20.52 -7.16 16.68
N TYR A 401 -19.42 -7.51 17.36
CA TYR A 401 -19.50 -8.24 18.61
C TYR A 401 -20.21 -7.43 19.71
N PRO A 402 -20.86 -8.09 20.69
CA PRO A 402 -21.63 -7.40 21.73
C PRO A 402 -20.83 -6.39 22.55
N GLY A 403 -21.53 -5.45 23.17
CA GLY A 403 -20.93 -4.45 24.07
C GLY A 403 -20.40 -3.19 23.39
N GLN A 404 -20.57 -3.06 22.07
CA GLN A 404 -20.06 -1.93 21.30
C GLN A 404 -21.17 -1.00 20.83
N ARG A 405 -20.84 0.28 20.69
CA ARG A 405 -21.78 1.32 20.24
C ARG A 405 -21.68 1.48 18.72
N LEU A 406 -22.52 0.76 18.00
CA LEU A 406 -22.67 0.93 16.54
C LEU A 406 -23.52 2.18 16.25
N ARG A 407 -22.97 3.11 15.46
CA ARG A 407 -23.71 4.20 14.81
C ARG A 407 -23.85 3.88 13.34
N PHE A 408 -25.09 3.88 12.87
CA PHE A 408 -25.44 3.69 11.46
C PHE A 408 -26.37 4.84 11.05
N PHE A 409 -25.90 5.70 10.16
CA PHE A 409 -26.61 6.92 9.79
C PHE A 409 -26.18 7.44 8.43
N THR A 410 -27.02 8.26 7.84
CA THR A 410 -26.71 9.01 6.60
C THR A 410 -26.57 10.48 6.93
N SER A 411 -25.57 11.13 6.38
CA SER A 411 -25.38 12.58 6.53
C SER A 411 -24.87 13.22 5.23
N ARG A 412 -25.00 14.53 5.15
CA ARG A 412 -24.27 15.34 4.18
C ARG A 412 -22.81 15.40 4.60
N THR A 413 -21.93 15.30 3.61
CA THR A 413 -20.49 15.35 3.80
C THR A 413 -19.86 16.32 2.84
N VAL A 414 -18.72 16.86 3.26
CA VAL A 414 -17.86 17.72 2.46
C VAL A 414 -16.55 16.98 2.25
N SER A 415 -16.08 16.95 1.01
CA SER A 415 -14.74 16.52 0.66
C SER A 415 -14.01 17.67 -0.03
N ARG A 416 -12.74 17.49 -0.29
CA ARG A 416 -11.94 18.41 -1.07
C ARG A 416 -11.37 17.67 -2.26
N ASP A 417 -11.71 18.11 -3.47
CA ASP A 417 -10.98 17.67 -4.66
C ASP A 417 -9.58 18.28 -4.63
N THR A 418 -8.58 17.42 -4.52
CA THR A 418 -7.20 17.85 -4.35
C THR A 418 -6.56 18.33 -5.65
N ARG A 419 -7.18 18.05 -6.81
CA ARG A 419 -6.69 18.48 -8.13
C ARG A 419 -6.83 20.00 -8.34
N ASP A 420 -7.98 20.54 -7.95
CA ASP A 420 -8.34 21.96 -8.14
C ASP A 420 -8.68 22.70 -6.84
N ALA A 421 -8.48 22.04 -5.69
CA ALA A 421 -8.80 22.56 -4.36
C ALA A 421 -10.28 22.95 -4.17
N ARG A 422 -11.19 22.34 -4.94
CA ARG A 422 -12.62 22.58 -4.88
C ARG A 422 -13.28 21.68 -3.84
N ASP A 423 -14.19 22.25 -3.05
CA ASP A 423 -15.04 21.44 -2.17
C ASP A 423 -16.07 20.66 -2.97
N THR A 424 -16.20 19.39 -2.67
CA THR A 424 -17.20 18.50 -3.22
C THR A 424 -18.16 18.07 -2.11
N PHE A 425 -19.40 17.82 -2.46
CA PHE A 425 -20.48 17.56 -1.53
C PHE A 425 -21.19 16.27 -1.89
N GLY A 426 -21.58 15.52 -0.88
CA GLY A 426 -22.35 14.31 -1.07
C GLY A 426 -23.23 13.98 0.12
N ARG A 427 -24.04 12.92 -0.05
CA ARG A 427 -24.72 12.23 1.05
C ARG A 427 -24.12 10.85 1.17
N ARG A 428 -23.65 10.52 2.36
CA ARG A 428 -23.00 9.22 2.61
C ARG A 428 -23.61 8.52 3.82
N THR A 429 -23.74 7.21 3.72
CA THR A 429 -24.08 6.33 4.84
C THR A 429 -22.80 5.85 5.51
N PHE A 430 -22.78 5.89 6.81
CA PHE A 430 -21.69 5.50 7.67
C PHE A 430 -22.09 4.35 8.59
N ALA A 431 -21.19 3.39 8.75
CA ALA A 431 -21.21 2.42 9.83
C ALA A 431 -19.95 2.62 10.69
N LEU A 432 -20.13 3.04 11.95
CA LEU A 432 -19.05 3.43 12.84
C LEU A 432 -19.19 2.73 14.18
N LEU A 433 -18.07 2.30 14.77
CA LEU A 433 -17.98 1.96 16.19
C LEU A 433 -17.51 3.20 16.95
N CYS A 434 -18.38 3.73 17.79
CA CYS A 434 -18.14 4.98 18.50
C CYS A 434 -17.54 4.71 19.87
N HIS A 435 -16.32 5.24 20.11
CA HIS A 435 -15.63 5.13 21.41
C HIS A 435 -15.89 6.35 22.31
N GLY A 436 -16.51 7.39 21.73
CA GLY A 436 -16.85 8.62 22.43
C GLY A 436 -15.72 9.64 22.49
N LYS A 437 -15.97 10.70 23.23
CA LYS A 437 -14.96 11.68 23.62
C LYS A 437 -14.20 11.16 24.83
N ARG A 438 -12.89 11.42 24.90
CA ARG A 438 -12.00 10.94 25.97
C ARG A 438 -12.13 9.44 26.27
N PRO A 439 -12.08 8.54 25.28
CA PRO A 439 -12.10 7.13 25.57
C PRO A 439 -10.91 6.76 26.45
N ARG A 440 -11.12 5.78 27.33
CA ARG A 440 -10.10 5.20 28.22
C ARG A 440 -10.11 3.71 28.05
N ASN A 441 -9.02 3.17 27.55
CA ASN A 441 -8.84 1.74 27.29
C ASN A 441 -10.04 1.08 26.58
N ALA A 442 -10.63 1.82 25.61
CA ALA A 442 -11.76 1.29 24.84
C ALA A 442 -11.29 0.18 23.88
N THR A 443 -12.21 -0.73 23.58
CA THR A 443 -11.95 -1.87 22.71
C THR A 443 -13.00 -1.98 21.61
N TYR A 444 -12.67 -2.68 20.53
CA TYR A 444 -13.64 -3.12 19.55
C TYR A 444 -13.30 -4.49 18.97
N ALA A 445 -14.34 -5.15 18.46
CA ALA A 445 -14.21 -6.33 17.63
C ALA A 445 -15.32 -6.38 16.58
N TYR A 446 -14.97 -6.63 15.34
CA TYR A 446 -15.92 -6.93 14.28
C TYR A 446 -15.34 -7.94 13.29
N LEU A 447 -16.22 -8.75 12.73
CA LEU A 447 -15.90 -9.65 11.62
C LEU A 447 -16.41 -9.03 10.31
N MET A 448 -15.55 -8.90 9.33
CA MET A 448 -15.91 -8.53 7.95
C MET A 448 -15.82 -9.77 7.08
N GLN A 449 -16.84 -10.04 6.27
CA GLN A 449 -16.82 -11.06 5.22
C GLN A 449 -17.10 -10.42 3.86
N ILE A 450 -16.33 -10.83 2.85
CA ILE A 450 -16.36 -10.28 1.50
C ILE A 450 -17.05 -11.29 0.57
N GLY A 451 -17.79 -10.82 -0.43
CA GLY A 451 -18.45 -11.66 -1.41
C GLY A 451 -19.67 -12.41 -0.87
N THR A 452 -20.41 -11.81 0.07
CA THR A 452 -21.62 -12.39 0.65
C THR A 452 -22.73 -11.32 0.78
N ASP A 453 -23.95 -11.78 0.98
CA ASP A 453 -25.08 -10.92 1.35
C ASP A 453 -25.45 -11.08 2.83
N ILE A 454 -26.27 -10.15 3.33
CA ILE A 454 -26.62 -10.08 4.74
C ILE A 454 -27.45 -11.29 5.21
N ASP A 455 -28.32 -11.82 4.36
CA ASP A 455 -29.21 -12.94 4.72
C ASP A 455 -28.43 -14.23 4.78
N HIS A 456 -27.59 -14.53 3.79
CA HIS A 456 -26.72 -15.69 3.80
C HIS A 456 -25.75 -15.65 4.99
N PHE A 457 -25.15 -14.50 5.25
CA PHE A 457 -24.25 -14.30 6.37
C PHE A 457 -24.96 -14.51 7.72
N ALA A 458 -26.19 -13.97 7.89
CA ALA A 458 -26.97 -14.12 9.12
C ALA A 458 -27.40 -15.58 9.36
N VAL A 459 -27.68 -16.34 8.32
CA VAL A 459 -28.00 -17.77 8.42
C VAL A 459 -26.76 -18.59 8.79
N ARG A 460 -25.62 -18.36 8.13
CA ARG A 460 -24.37 -19.10 8.34
C ARG A 460 -23.72 -18.79 9.69
N GLN A 461 -23.86 -17.59 10.21
CA GLN A 461 -23.33 -17.12 11.49
C GLN A 461 -21.82 -17.40 11.69
N PRO A 462 -20.93 -17.00 10.78
CA PRO A 462 -19.52 -17.38 10.82
C PRO A 462 -18.77 -16.88 12.06
N TRP A 463 -19.28 -15.88 12.74
CA TRP A 463 -18.72 -15.39 14.00
C TRP A 463 -18.81 -16.37 15.17
N LYS A 464 -19.62 -17.43 15.06
CA LYS A 464 -19.73 -18.47 16.10
C LYS A 464 -18.53 -19.41 16.14
N ASP A 465 -17.77 -19.47 15.05
CA ASP A 465 -16.56 -20.28 14.96
C ASP A 465 -15.30 -19.51 15.43
N ILE A 466 -15.51 -18.33 16.01
CA ILE A 466 -14.44 -17.41 16.44
C ILE A 466 -14.58 -17.11 17.92
N ASP A 467 -13.54 -17.41 18.68
CA ASP A 467 -13.42 -16.99 20.08
C ASP A 467 -12.33 -15.93 20.24
N ILE A 468 -12.69 -14.80 20.82
CA ILE A 468 -11.74 -13.78 21.24
C ILE A 468 -11.31 -14.12 22.66
N LEU A 469 -10.12 -14.73 22.81
CA LEU A 469 -9.64 -15.25 24.08
C LEU A 469 -8.96 -14.17 24.94
N ARG A 470 -8.34 -13.17 24.27
CA ARG A 470 -7.73 -12.02 24.91
C ARG A 470 -7.81 -10.80 24.01
N LEU A 471 -8.20 -9.66 24.56
CA LEU A 471 -8.30 -8.39 23.85
C LEU A 471 -7.94 -7.26 24.80
N ASP A 472 -6.66 -6.95 24.91
CA ASP A 472 -6.13 -5.87 25.75
C ASP A 472 -4.89 -5.23 25.11
N THR A 473 -4.27 -4.28 25.81
CA THR A 473 -3.08 -3.54 25.34
C THR A 473 -1.83 -4.40 25.16
N ASP A 474 -1.76 -5.55 25.83
CA ASP A 474 -0.60 -6.44 25.76
C ASP A 474 -0.71 -7.43 24.62
N ALA A 475 -1.93 -7.96 24.39
CA ALA A 475 -2.12 -9.00 23.40
C ALA A 475 -3.55 -9.07 22.85
N HIS A 476 -3.64 -9.48 21.58
CA HIS A 476 -4.85 -10.01 20.97
C HIS A 476 -4.66 -11.50 20.70
N ILE A 477 -5.50 -12.34 21.27
CA ILE A 477 -5.45 -13.79 21.10
C ILE A 477 -6.81 -14.28 20.66
N VAL A 478 -6.86 -14.97 19.53
CA VAL A 478 -8.11 -15.48 18.96
C VAL A 478 -7.99 -16.94 18.58
N ARG A 479 -9.11 -17.63 18.67
CA ARG A 479 -9.28 -18.97 18.11
C ARG A 479 -10.26 -18.88 16.94
N ILE A 480 -9.85 -19.35 15.79
CA ILE A 480 -10.66 -19.42 14.56
C ILE A 480 -10.73 -20.90 14.16
N GLY A 481 -11.88 -21.54 14.42
CA GLY A 481 -11.99 -22.98 14.33
C GLY A 481 -11.01 -23.66 15.30
N GLN A 482 -10.07 -24.45 14.74
CA GLN A 482 -9.04 -25.14 15.53
C GLN A 482 -7.69 -24.36 15.59
N LYS A 483 -7.59 -23.21 14.94
CA LYS A 483 -6.34 -22.44 14.84
C LYS A 483 -6.32 -21.34 15.89
N LEU A 484 -5.20 -21.24 16.61
CA LEU A 484 -4.91 -20.12 17.52
C LEU A 484 -4.02 -19.10 16.80
N GLN A 485 -4.36 -17.81 16.95
CA GLN A 485 -3.57 -16.71 16.43
C GLN A 485 -3.28 -15.73 17.58
N TYR A 486 -2.01 -15.29 17.64
CA TYR A 486 -1.49 -14.47 18.71
C TYR A 486 -0.85 -13.20 18.13
N VAL A 487 -1.18 -12.06 18.71
CA VAL A 487 -0.46 -10.80 18.54
C VAL A 487 -0.04 -10.29 19.90
N PHE A 488 1.26 -10.16 20.15
CA PHE A 488 1.81 -9.56 21.34
C PHE A 488 2.39 -8.20 21.00
N PHE A 489 1.89 -7.15 21.63
CA PHE A 489 2.31 -5.77 21.34
C PHE A 489 3.57 -5.35 22.11
N HIS A 490 3.99 -6.11 23.08
CA HIS A 490 5.22 -5.90 23.83
C HIS A 490 6.15 -7.09 23.67
N LYS A 491 7.47 -6.84 23.76
CA LYS A 491 8.44 -7.94 23.83
C LYS A 491 8.12 -8.80 25.05
N GLN A 492 7.82 -10.07 24.81
CA GLN A 492 7.73 -11.03 25.92
C GLN A 492 9.10 -11.12 26.58
N PRO A 493 9.17 -11.16 27.93
CA PRO A 493 10.40 -11.45 28.61
C PRO A 493 10.94 -12.80 28.06
N LYS A 494 12.22 -12.84 27.74
CA LYS A 494 12.88 -14.12 27.46
C LYS A 494 12.89 -14.91 28.76
N TYR A 495 12.11 -15.98 28.81
CA TYR A 495 12.20 -16.99 29.86
C TYR A 495 13.39 -17.90 29.59
#